data_08919c8e51c7fef9abc3bb6e9eacd6d8
#
_entry.id   08919c8e51c7fef9abc3bb6e9eacd6d8
#
_cell.length_a   1.000
_cell.length_b   1.000
_cell.length_c   1.000
_cell.angle_alpha   90.00
_cell.angle_beta   90.00
_cell.angle_gamma   90.00
#
_symmetry.space_group_name_H-M   'P 1'
#
loop_
_entity.id
_entity.type
_entity.pdbx_description
1 polymer ?
#
loop_
_entity_poly.entity_id
_entity_poly.type
_entity_poly.pdbx_seq_one_letter_code
_entity_poly.pdbx_strand_id
1 'polypeptide(L)'
;MMLDKPKQMNPTRRRFMKKASAAVLSAMMVMGGSVVLPGSSAYAAGELEKEDLKIGFIKLTDMAPLAIAYEKGFFEDEGLFVTLEAQANWKVLLDRVIDGELDGAHMLAGQPLGATIGFGTQDHIITAFSMDLNGNAITVSNKVWGEMKKHVPHEGGKPVHPIKADALKPVIEQYKDAGKPFKMGMVFPVSTHNYELRYWLAAGGINPGFYAPHKGDTSGTIDAEALLSVTPPPQMPSTMEAGTIDGYCVGEPWNQQAVFKGIGVPVITDYEIWKDNPEKVFGVSNKWAEKNPNTHIAVVKAMIRAAKWLDDNNNANRPEAVKILSQSNYVGADYDVIANSMTGTFEYEKGDKRAVPDFNVFFRHNATYPYYSDAIWYLTQMRRWGQIPEEKSDGWFMDIAKKVYRPDIYTIAAKELIAEGKIPAAEFPDFVTEDGFRAPQTGFIDGITYDGKKPNDYLKKFSIGLKGSDKI
;
A
#
# COMPACT_ATOMS: atom_id res chain seq x y z
N MET A 1 29.53 -15.79 -7.01
CA MET A 1 28.85 -14.51 -7.16
C MET A 1 28.72 -13.93 -5.76
N MET A 2 29.62 -12.98 -5.41
CA MET A 2 29.68 -12.44 -4.06
C MET A 2 28.45 -11.53 -3.85
N LEU A 3 27.66 -11.83 -2.83
CA LEU A 3 26.60 -10.97 -2.36
C LEU A 3 27.23 -9.67 -1.86
N ASP A 4 26.93 -8.55 -2.51
CA ASP A 4 27.28 -7.23 -2.02
C ASP A 4 26.64 -7.04 -0.64
N LYS A 5 27.50 -6.88 0.36
CA LYS A 5 27.04 -6.57 1.72
C LYS A 5 26.42 -5.15 1.71
N PRO A 6 25.30 -4.94 2.42
CA PRO A 6 24.74 -3.60 2.57
C PRO A 6 25.82 -2.65 3.10
N LYS A 7 25.88 -1.43 2.55
CA LYS A 7 26.78 -0.38 3.03
C LYS A 7 26.48 -0.09 4.50
N GLN A 8 27.23 -0.69 5.39
CA GLN A 8 27.20 -0.27 6.79
C GLN A 8 27.81 1.12 6.91
N MET A 9 27.12 2.02 7.59
CA MET A 9 27.63 3.35 7.85
C MET A 9 29.00 3.29 8.51
N ASN A 10 29.94 4.13 8.03
CA ASN A 10 31.28 4.24 8.62
C ASN A 10 31.16 4.53 10.13
N PRO A 11 31.77 3.69 10.99
CA PRO A 11 31.72 3.87 12.44
C PRO A 11 32.14 5.27 12.93
N THR A 12 32.99 5.94 12.16
CA THR A 12 33.45 7.31 12.44
C THR A 12 32.34 8.33 12.26
N ARG A 13 31.48 8.18 11.23
CA ARG A 13 30.32 9.04 10.97
C ARG A 13 29.26 8.84 12.07
N ARG A 14 28.99 7.58 12.45
CA ARG A 14 28.12 7.23 13.57
C ARG A 14 28.57 7.87 14.89
N ARG A 15 29.90 7.85 15.16
CA ARG A 15 30.49 8.43 16.38
C ARG A 15 30.46 9.97 16.36
N PHE A 16 30.58 10.57 15.17
CA PHE A 16 30.50 12.03 15.00
C PHE A 16 29.05 12.53 15.22
N MET A 17 28.05 11.82 14.67
CA MET A 17 26.64 12.18 14.85
C MET A 17 26.19 12.05 16.31
N LYS A 18 26.59 10.97 17.02
CA LYS A 18 26.34 10.85 18.46
C LYS A 18 26.95 11.98 19.29
N LYS A 19 28.10 12.51 18.88
CA LYS A 19 28.74 13.67 19.54
C LYS A 19 28.04 14.99 19.20
N ALA A 20 27.53 15.15 17.98
CA ALA A 20 26.80 16.35 17.57
C ALA A 20 25.45 16.48 18.29
N SER A 21 24.71 15.37 18.44
CA SER A 21 23.46 15.33 19.19
C SER A 21 23.65 15.68 20.66
N ALA A 22 24.71 15.16 21.30
CA ALA A 22 25.05 15.47 22.68
C ALA A 22 25.49 16.94 22.87
N ALA A 23 26.14 17.55 21.88
CA ALA A 23 26.58 18.94 21.92
C ALA A 23 25.41 19.94 21.78
N VAL A 24 24.38 19.60 20.99
CA VAL A 24 23.17 20.44 20.84
C VAL A 24 22.35 20.45 22.12
N LEU A 25 22.19 19.31 22.80
CA LEU A 25 21.54 19.25 24.11
C LEU A 25 22.30 20.05 25.19
N SER A 26 23.63 20.01 25.18
CA SER A 26 24.45 20.77 26.15
C SER A 26 24.44 22.30 25.92
N ALA A 27 24.28 22.74 24.65
CA ALA A 27 24.22 24.17 24.34
C ALA A 27 22.90 24.81 24.72
N MET A 28 21.78 24.07 24.76
CA MET A 28 20.49 24.58 25.22
C MET A 28 20.38 24.77 26.75
N MET A 29 21.22 24.07 27.54
CA MET A 29 21.22 24.21 28.99
C MET A 29 22.00 25.41 29.55
N VAL A 30 22.79 26.11 28.73
CA VAL A 30 23.67 27.20 29.20
C VAL A 30 23.11 28.60 28.96
N MET A 31 22.03 28.75 28.17
CA MET A 31 21.37 30.05 28.03
C MET A 31 20.09 30.13 28.89
N GLY A 32 20.29 30.25 30.19
CA GLY A 32 19.24 30.59 31.15
C GLY A 32 18.74 32.00 30.95
N GLY A 33 17.61 32.14 30.30
CA GLY A 33 16.85 33.38 30.17
C GLY A 33 15.39 33.03 29.93
N SER A 34 14.61 32.99 31.02
CA SER A 34 13.16 32.74 31.00
C SER A 34 12.43 33.87 30.28
N VAL A 35 12.06 33.66 29.03
CA VAL A 35 10.96 34.39 28.38
C VAL A 35 9.79 33.41 28.26
N VAL A 36 8.88 33.50 29.20
CA VAL A 36 7.61 32.79 29.18
C VAL A 36 6.72 33.51 28.16
N LEU A 37 6.62 32.92 26.96
CA LEU A 37 5.54 33.20 26.01
C LEU A 37 4.39 32.23 26.31
N PRO A 38 3.17 32.72 26.53
CA PRO A 38 2.03 31.83 26.77
C PRO A 38 1.58 31.24 25.43
N GLY A 39 1.63 29.92 25.30
CA GLY A 39 0.90 29.19 24.26
C GLY A 39 1.66 28.29 23.27
N SER A 40 2.91 27.95 23.51
CA SER A 40 3.56 26.88 22.75
C SER A 40 3.99 25.75 23.68
N SER A 41 3.20 24.70 23.76
CA SER A 41 3.70 23.40 24.21
C SER A 41 4.71 22.95 23.15
N ALA A 42 5.99 23.26 23.37
CA ALA A 42 7.06 22.60 22.64
C ALA A 42 6.97 21.11 23.02
N TYR A 43 6.51 20.25 22.11
CA TYR A 43 6.78 18.84 22.20
C TYR A 43 8.30 18.69 22.05
N ALA A 44 8.99 18.58 23.17
CA ALA A 44 10.41 18.23 23.17
C ALA A 44 10.48 16.80 22.64
N ALA A 45 11.17 16.59 21.51
CA ALA A 45 11.49 15.26 21.03
C ALA A 45 12.13 14.49 22.19
N GLY A 46 11.48 13.43 22.67
CA GLY A 46 12.02 12.58 23.73
C GLY A 46 13.26 11.84 23.25
N GLU A 47 14.07 11.33 24.16
CA GLU A 47 15.19 10.43 23.83
C GLU A 47 14.64 9.18 23.13
N LEU A 48 15.32 8.71 22.07
CA LEU A 48 14.92 7.51 21.33
C LEU A 48 15.11 6.27 22.23
N GLU A 49 14.09 5.42 22.31
CA GLU A 49 14.14 4.19 23.08
C GLU A 49 14.98 3.12 22.37
N LYS A 50 15.04 3.20 21.04
CA LYS A 50 15.77 2.27 20.18
C LYS A 50 16.29 2.99 18.92
N GLU A 51 17.61 2.98 18.69
CA GLU A 51 18.21 3.62 17.53
C GLU A 51 18.41 2.66 16.35
N ASP A 52 18.78 1.40 16.61
CA ASP A 52 19.06 0.38 15.60
C ASP A 52 17.78 -0.39 15.25
N LEU A 53 17.29 -0.24 14.02
CA LEU A 53 16.03 -0.82 13.58
C LEU A 53 16.21 -1.78 12.40
N LYS A 54 15.40 -2.84 12.36
CA LYS A 54 15.22 -3.72 11.20
C LYS A 54 13.85 -3.55 10.64
N ILE A 55 13.74 -3.15 9.37
CA ILE A 55 12.48 -2.90 8.68
C ILE A 55 12.37 -3.83 7.48
N GLY A 56 11.26 -4.58 7.41
CA GLY A 56 10.96 -5.50 6.33
C GLY A 56 10.25 -4.84 5.15
N PHE A 57 10.49 -5.36 3.94
CA PHE A 57 9.74 -4.93 2.75
C PHE A 57 9.60 -6.05 1.72
N ILE A 58 8.65 -5.90 0.80
CA ILE A 58 8.51 -6.72 -0.40
C ILE A 58 9.03 -5.93 -1.60
N LYS A 59 9.60 -6.61 -2.58
CA LYS A 59 10.19 -6.03 -3.81
C LYS A 59 9.12 -5.48 -4.75
N LEU A 60 8.65 -4.28 -4.43
CA LEU A 60 7.65 -3.50 -5.14
C LEU A 60 8.06 -2.03 -5.16
N THR A 61 7.60 -1.24 -6.11
CA THR A 61 7.96 0.19 -6.21
C THR A 61 7.39 1.03 -5.07
N ASP A 62 6.29 0.58 -4.47
CA ASP A 62 5.64 1.24 -3.34
C ASP A 62 6.43 1.19 -2.01
N MET A 63 7.52 0.39 -1.94
CA MET A 63 8.48 0.48 -0.84
C MET A 63 9.40 1.72 -0.93
N ALA A 64 9.25 2.53 -1.98
CA ALA A 64 10.11 3.69 -2.25
C ALA A 64 10.33 4.62 -1.04
N PRO A 65 9.33 4.97 -0.22
CA PRO A 65 9.57 5.81 0.95
C PRO A 65 10.64 5.26 1.89
N LEU A 66 10.72 3.93 2.07
CA LEU A 66 11.76 3.29 2.89
C LEU A 66 13.15 3.41 2.25
N ALA A 67 13.24 3.12 0.95
CA ALA A 67 14.51 3.20 0.22
C ALA A 67 15.04 4.64 0.19
N ILE A 68 14.16 5.62 -0.06
CA ILE A 68 14.53 7.03 -0.10
C ILE A 68 14.90 7.55 1.28
N ALA A 69 14.16 7.19 2.33
CA ALA A 69 14.53 7.58 3.70
C ALA A 69 15.92 7.06 4.09
N TYR A 70 16.26 5.85 3.64
CA TYR A 70 17.58 5.25 3.85
C TYR A 70 18.67 5.94 3.02
N GLU A 71 18.51 6.05 1.69
CA GLU A 71 19.57 6.54 0.80
C GLU A 71 19.80 8.06 0.92
N LYS A 72 18.76 8.84 1.28
CA LYS A 72 18.86 10.28 1.49
C LYS A 72 19.26 10.65 2.93
N GLY A 73 19.42 9.66 3.82
CA GLY A 73 19.85 9.88 5.20
C GLY A 73 18.75 10.46 6.11
N PHE A 74 17.45 10.35 5.72
CA PHE A 74 16.39 10.90 6.54
C PHE A 74 16.19 10.12 7.84
N PHE A 75 16.47 8.82 7.86
CA PHE A 75 16.49 8.05 9.11
C PHE A 75 17.61 8.51 10.03
N GLU A 76 18.81 8.72 9.48
CA GLU A 76 19.96 9.18 10.27
C GLU A 76 19.78 10.59 10.81
N ASP A 77 19.10 11.48 10.07
CA ASP A 77 18.74 12.82 10.53
C ASP A 77 17.84 12.81 11.77
N GLU A 78 17.02 11.75 11.91
CA GLU A 78 16.18 11.50 13.09
C GLU A 78 16.88 10.61 14.14
N GLY A 79 18.18 10.31 13.99
CA GLY A 79 18.97 9.50 14.93
C GLY A 79 18.79 7.99 14.77
N LEU A 80 18.18 7.53 13.69
CA LEU A 80 17.90 6.12 13.46
C LEU A 80 18.93 5.45 12.54
N PHE A 81 19.29 4.21 12.87
CA PHE A 81 20.18 3.36 12.09
C PHE A 81 19.39 2.15 11.57
N VAL A 82 18.88 2.26 10.36
CA VAL A 82 17.96 1.29 9.78
C VAL A 82 18.68 0.26 8.93
N THR A 83 18.29 -1.01 9.07
CA THR A 83 18.60 -2.09 8.13
C THR A 83 17.30 -2.46 7.42
N LEU A 84 17.30 -2.39 6.07
CA LEU A 84 16.19 -2.81 5.25
C LEU A 84 16.37 -4.27 4.82
N GLU A 85 15.36 -5.11 5.07
CA GLU A 85 15.39 -6.55 4.77
C GLU A 85 14.27 -6.95 3.83
N ALA A 86 14.60 -7.39 2.61
CA ALA A 86 13.63 -7.95 1.67
C ALA A 86 13.07 -9.28 2.21
N GLN A 87 11.75 -9.44 2.15
CA GLN A 87 11.05 -10.62 2.61
C GLN A 87 10.51 -11.44 1.43
N ALA A 88 10.33 -12.75 1.63
CA ALA A 88 9.91 -13.67 0.58
C ALA A 88 8.44 -13.50 0.17
N ASN A 89 7.57 -13.18 1.12
CA ASN A 89 6.14 -12.99 0.91
C ASN A 89 5.51 -12.24 2.09
N TRP A 90 4.24 -11.85 1.94
CA TRP A 90 3.50 -11.06 2.92
C TRP A 90 3.25 -11.76 4.25
N LYS A 91 3.10 -13.11 4.24
CA LYS A 91 2.91 -13.86 5.48
C LYS A 91 4.18 -13.86 6.32
N VAL A 92 5.33 -14.18 5.72
CA VAL A 92 6.63 -14.17 6.40
C VAL A 92 6.93 -12.79 6.97
N LEU A 93 6.65 -11.73 6.19
CA LEU A 93 6.84 -10.35 6.65
C LEU A 93 6.01 -10.05 7.91
N LEU A 94 4.72 -10.39 7.89
CA LEU A 94 3.81 -10.17 9.02
C LEU A 94 4.25 -10.97 10.26
N ASP A 95 4.53 -12.27 10.09
CA ASP A 95 4.97 -13.15 11.18
C ASP A 95 6.23 -12.59 11.86
N ARG A 96 7.22 -12.13 11.09
CA ARG A 96 8.46 -11.56 11.63
C ARG A 96 8.25 -10.24 12.39
N VAL A 97 7.24 -9.45 12.05
CA VAL A 97 6.86 -8.26 12.84
C VAL A 97 6.18 -8.70 14.14
N ILE A 98 5.30 -9.69 14.10
CA ILE A 98 4.61 -10.24 15.27
C ILE A 98 5.62 -10.83 16.26
N ASP A 99 6.59 -11.60 15.76
CA ASP A 99 7.62 -12.24 16.57
C ASP A 99 8.69 -11.26 17.08
N GLY A 100 8.69 -10.00 16.61
CA GLY A 100 9.64 -8.97 16.99
C GLY A 100 11.02 -9.11 16.34
N GLU A 101 11.16 -9.94 15.30
CA GLU A 101 12.38 -10.03 14.48
C GLU A 101 12.56 -8.80 13.59
N LEU A 102 11.45 -8.18 13.19
CA LEU A 102 11.39 -6.88 12.52
C LEU A 102 10.75 -5.86 13.45
N ASP A 103 11.26 -4.66 13.48
CA ASP A 103 10.71 -3.53 14.23
C ASP A 103 9.45 -2.95 13.58
N GLY A 104 9.37 -3.05 12.28
CA GLY A 104 8.24 -2.64 11.46
C GLY A 104 8.41 -3.10 10.02
N ALA A 105 7.41 -2.87 9.20
CA ALA A 105 7.47 -3.31 7.82
C ALA A 105 6.53 -2.51 6.89
N HIS A 106 6.90 -2.47 5.62
CA HIS A 106 6.05 -2.21 4.48
C HIS A 106 4.96 -3.29 4.43
N MET A 107 3.71 -2.91 4.67
CA MET A 107 2.58 -3.85 4.76
C MET A 107 1.48 -3.49 3.77
N LEU A 108 0.72 -4.50 3.37
CA LEU A 108 -0.59 -4.30 2.76
C LEU A 108 -1.51 -3.58 3.76
N ALA A 109 -2.26 -2.57 3.32
CA ALA A 109 -3.09 -1.76 4.21
C ALA A 109 -4.15 -2.59 4.98
N GLY A 110 -4.58 -3.71 4.42
CA GLY A 110 -5.49 -4.65 5.09
C GLY A 110 -4.82 -5.59 6.10
N GLN A 111 -3.48 -5.75 6.09
CA GLN A 111 -2.81 -6.71 6.99
C GLN A 111 -2.95 -6.34 8.48
N PRO A 112 -2.72 -5.11 8.92
CA PRO A 112 -2.93 -4.72 10.31
C PRO A 112 -4.38 -4.96 10.77
N LEU A 113 -5.35 -4.68 9.89
CA LEU A 113 -6.77 -4.89 10.16
C LEU A 113 -7.09 -6.39 10.27
N GLY A 114 -6.65 -7.19 9.29
CA GLY A 114 -6.85 -8.63 9.28
C GLY A 114 -6.26 -9.31 10.52
N ALA A 115 -5.03 -8.96 10.90
CA ALA A 115 -4.38 -9.47 12.10
C ALA A 115 -5.14 -9.08 13.37
N THR A 116 -5.60 -7.83 13.46
CA THR A 116 -6.32 -7.34 14.65
C THR A 116 -7.69 -8.00 14.84
N ILE A 117 -8.41 -8.32 13.75
CA ILE A 117 -9.69 -9.02 13.83
C ILE A 117 -9.55 -10.57 13.89
N GLY A 118 -8.32 -11.09 13.76
CA GLY A 118 -8.02 -12.51 13.82
C GLY A 118 -8.30 -13.32 12.56
N PHE A 119 -8.23 -12.68 11.38
CA PHE A 119 -8.29 -13.38 10.10
C PHE A 119 -6.91 -13.96 9.75
N GLY A 120 -6.79 -15.29 9.78
CA GLY A 120 -5.55 -16.03 9.52
C GLY A 120 -4.60 -16.06 10.72
N THR A 121 -4.11 -14.93 11.16
CA THR A 121 -3.31 -14.76 12.38
C THR A 121 -3.97 -13.73 13.29
N GLN A 122 -3.59 -13.72 14.57
CA GLN A 122 -4.15 -12.75 15.51
C GLN A 122 -3.05 -12.07 16.30
N ASP A 123 -2.88 -10.77 16.05
CA ASP A 123 -2.07 -9.87 16.86
C ASP A 123 -2.55 -8.43 16.65
N HIS A 124 -2.25 -7.54 17.58
CA HIS A 124 -2.58 -6.14 17.45
C HIS A 124 -1.45 -5.40 16.72
N ILE A 125 -1.64 -5.21 15.43
CA ILE A 125 -0.75 -4.43 14.54
C ILE A 125 -1.40 -3.06 14.30
N ILE A 126 -0.59 -2.01 14.32
CA ILE A 126 -1.04 -0.64 14.08
C ILE A 126 -0.25 0.00 12.95
N THR A 127 -0.81 1.07 12.39
CA THR A 127 -0.11 1.93 11.45
C THR A 127 -0.35 3.40 11.76
N ALA A 128 0.71 4.19 11.71
CA ALA A 128 0.69 5.64 11.80
C ALA A 128 1.07 6.33 10.48
N PHE A 129 1.25 5.57 9.40
CA PHE A 129 1.73 6.09 8.13
C PHE A 129 1.18 5.26 6.96
N SER A 130 0.41 5.91 6.08
CA SER A 130 0.06 5.37 4.76
C SER A 130 1.23 5.64 3.80
N MET A 131 1.64 4.63 3.03
CA MET A 131 2.86 4.72 2.23
C MET A 131 2.63 5.31 0.86
N ASP A 132 1.45 5.09 0.28
CA ASP A 132 1.12 5.54 -1.07
C ASP A 132 -0.39 5.46 -1.37
N LEU A 133 -0.74 6.07 -2.50
CA LEU A 133 -2.02 5.88 -3.17
C LEU A 133 -1.78 5.27 -4.55
N ASN A 134 -2.70 4.40 -4.99
CA ASN A 134 -2.66 3.71 -6.27
C ASN A 134 -1.41 2.80 -6.42
N GLY A 135 -0.98 2.49 -7.62
CA GLY A 135 0.27 1.76 -7.89
C GLY A 135 0.09 0.30 -8.28
N ASN A 136 -1.15 -0.17 -8.42
CA ASN A 136 -1.49 -1.52 -8.87
C ASN A 136 -2.11 -1.53 -10.26
N ALA A 137 -2.08 -2.70 -10.90
CA ALA A 137 -2.85 -2.95 -12.11
C ALA A 137 -3.30 -4.42 -12.19
N ILE A 138 -4.32 -4.66 -13.01
CA ILE A 138 -4.75 -6.01 -13.38
C ILE A 138 -4.19 -6.30 -14.76
N THR A 139 -3.37 -7.35 -14.84
CA THR A 139 -2.74 -7.85 -16.07
C THR A 139 -3.35 -9.19 -16.45
N VAL A 140 -3.64 -9.38 -17.72
CA VAL A 140 -4.06 -10.67 -18.30
C VAL A 140 -3.03 -11.18 -19.28
N SER A 141 -2.99 -12.51 -19.51
CA SER A 141 -2.11 -13.11 -20.50
C SER A 141 -2.45 -12.64 -21.92
N ASN A 142 -1.49 -12.67 -22.83
CA ASN A 142 -1.74 -12.33 -24.24
C ASN A 142 -2.84 -13.19 -24.88
N LYS A 143 -2.98 -14.45 -24.43
CA LYS A 143 -4.06 -15.32 -24.87
C LYS A 143 -5.43 -14.79 -24.46
N VAL A 144 -5.57 -14.41 -23.19
CA VAL A 144 -6.80 -13.81 -22.66
C VAL A 144 -7.08 -12.49 -23.35
N TRP A 145 -6.08 -11.61 -23.46
CA TRP A 145 -6.24 -10.32 -24.13
C TRP A 145 -6.67 -10.44 -25.57
N GLY A 146 -6.12 -11.41 -26.32
CA GLY A 146 -6.47 -11.65 -27.71
C GLY A 146 -7.97 -11.91 -27.95
N GLU A 147 -8.64 -12.55 -26.99
CA GLU A 147 -10.09 -12.73 -27.02
C GLU A 147 -10.84 -11.55 -26.40
N MET A 148 -10.42 -11.10 -25.23
CA MET A 148 -11.06 -10.02 -24.46
C MET A 148 -11.16 -8.72 -25.25
N LYS A 149 -10.09 -8.33 -25.98
CA LYS A 149 -10.05 -7.06 -26.73
C LYS A 149 -11.11 -6.96 -27.84
N LYS A 150 -11.66 -8.06 -28.30
CA LYS A 150 -12.77 -8.08 -29.28
C LYS A 150 -14.07 -7.48 -28.71
N HIS A 151 -14.17 -7.43 -27.38
CA HIS A 151 -15.32 -6.93 -26.62
C HIS A 151 -15.06 -5.60 -25.94
N VAL A 152 -13.91 -4.96 -26.22
CA VAL A 152 -13.53 -3.65 -25.67
C VAL A 152 -13.72 -2.59 -26.76
N PRO A 153 -14.36 -1.44 -26.47
CA PRO A 153 -14.41 -0.31 -27.38
C PRO A 153 -13.01 0.18 -27.76
N HIS A 154 -12.82 0.56 -29.02
CA HIS A 154 -11.57 1.12 -29.50
C HIS A 154 -11.78 2.51 -30.12
N GLU A 155 -10.82 3.40 -29.91
CA GLU A 155 -10.76 4.72 -30.51
C GLU A 155 -9.34 4.98 -31.02
N GLY A 156 -9.21 5.38 -32.28
CA GLY A 156 -7.88 5.57 -32.88
C GLY A 156 -7.01 4.31 -32.88
N GLY A 157 -7.61 3.11 -32.89
CA GLY A 157 -6.91 1.83 -32.85
C GLY A 157 -6.45 1.40 -31.46
N LYS A 158 -6.75 2.17 -30.42
CA LYS A 158 -6.40 1.87 -29.04
C LYS A 158 -7.63 1.52 -28.19
N PRO A 159 -7.52 0.62 -27.20
CA PRO A 159 -8.60 0.34 -26.26
C PRO A 159 -9.03 1.62 -25.51
N VAL A 160 -10.33 1.79 -25.33
CA VAL A 160 -10.90 2.86 -24.51
C VAL A 160 -10.85 2.44 -23.05
N HIS A 161 -10.27 3.26 -22.20
CA HIS A 161 -10.21 3.05 -20.74
C HIS A 161 -11.21 3.94 -20.00
N PRO A 162 -11.71 3.47 -18.83
CA PRO A 162 -11.38 2.20 -18.16
C PRO A 162 -12.02 0.98 -18.85
N ILE A 163 -11.27 -0.13 -18.91
CA ILE A 163 -11.80 -1.39 -19.43
C ILE A 163 -12.58 -2.10 -18.30
N LYS A 164 -13.87 -2.34 -18.54
CA LYS A 164 -14.73 -3.06 -17.59
C LYS A 164 -14.57 -4.57 -17.73
N ALA A 165 -14.78 -5.29 -16.62
CA ALA A 165 -14.61 -6.74 -16.58
C ALA A 165 -15.68 -7.52 -17.35
N ASP A 166 -16.79 -6.89 -17.77
CA ASP A 166 -17.79 -7.53 -18.63
C ASP A 166 -17.19 -8.00 -19.97
N ALA A 167 -16.12 -7.33 -20.48
CA ALA A 167 -15.37 -7.77 -21.64
C ALA A 167 -14.66 -9.13 -21.42
N LEU A 168 -14.49 -9.57 -20.18
CA LEU A 168 -13.89 -10.85 -19.82
C LEU A 168 -14.90 -12.02 -19.82
N LYS A 169 -16.21 -11.73 -19.72
CA LYS A 169 -17.27 -12.75 -19.65
C LYS A 169 -17.20 -13.78 -20.78
N PRO A 170 -17.08 -13.40 -22.06
CA PRO A 170 -17.00 -14.37 -23.14
C PRO A 170 -15.76 -15.29 -23.04
N VAL A 171 -14.67 -14.79 -22.46
CA VAL A 171 -13.46 -15.60 -22.23
C VAL A 171 -13.71 -16.62 -21.12
N ILE A 172 -14.34 -16.23 -20.03
CA ILE A 172 -14.70 -17.13 -18.93
C ILE A 172 -15.66 -18.21 -19.40
N GLU A 173 -16.66 -17.87 -20.23
CA GLU A 173 -17.58 -18.83 -20.84
C GLU A 173 -16.85 -19.87 -21.71
N GLN A 174 -15.90 -19.44 -22.55
CA GLN A 174 -15.06 -20.36 -23.33
C GLN A 174 -14.25 -21.32 -22.46
N TYR A 175 -13.73 -20.84 -21.32
CA TYR A 175 -13.02 -21.69 -20.37
C TYR A 175 -13.96 -22.72 -19.74
N LYS A 176 -15.15 -22.29 -19.35
CA LYS A 176 -16.19 -23.15 -18.78
C LYS A 176 -16.63 -24.22 -19.77
N ASP A 177 -16.88 -23.86 -21.01
CA ASP A 177 -17.25 -24.81 -22.10
C ASP A 177 -16.14 -25.83 -22.38
N ALA A 178 -14.89 -25.41 -22.21
CA ALA A 178 -13.73 -26.30 -22.31
C ALA A 178 -13.47 -27.13 -21.03
N GLY A 179 -14.32 -27.03 -20.02
CA GLY A 179 -14.16 -27.71 -18.73
C GLY A 179 -12.94 -27.26 -17.94
N LYS A 180 -12.48 -26.02 -18.15
CA LYS A 180 -11.30 -25.43 -17.48
C LYS A 180 -11.69 -24.27 -16.59
N PRO A 181 -11.13 -24.18 -15.37
CA PRO A 181 -11.32 -23.01 -14.54
C PRO A 181 -10.53 -21.81 -15.10
N PHE A 182 -11.12 -20.61 -15.05
CA PHE A 182 -10.40 -19.36 -15.24
C PHE A 182 -9.73 -18.95 -13.94
N LYS A 183 -8.43 -18.66 -13.95
CA LYS A 183 -7.63 -18.47 -12.74
C LYS A 183 -6.91 -17.13 -12.74
N MET A 184 -6.98 -16.42 -11.63
CA MET A 184 -6.24 -15.16 -11.46
C MET A 184 -5.42 -15.18 -10.16
N GLY A 185 -4.26 -14.50 -10.21
CA GLY A 185 -3.38 -14.34 -9.06
C GLY A 185 -3.72 -13.08 -8.25
N MET A 186 -3.62 -13.18 -6.94
CA MET A 186 -3.61 -12.04 -6.01
C MET A 186 -2.51 -12.27 -4.98
N VAL A 187 -2.08 -11.23 -4.27
CA VAL A 187 -0.84 -11.32 -3.46
C VAL A 187 -1.08 -11.81 -2.04
N PHE A 188 -2.27 -11.56 -1.48
CA PHE A 188 -2.63 -12.00 -0.13
C PHE A 188 -4.15 -11.80 0.11
N PRO A 189 -4.81 -12.60 0.99
CA PRO A 189 -6.26 -12.53 1.20
C PRO A 189 -6.78 -11.17 1.65
N VAL A 190 -6.02 -10.43 2.46
CA VAL A 190 -6.39 -9.09 2.97
C VAL A 190 -5.64 -7.97 2.24
N SER A 191 -5.32 -8.16 0.97
CA SER A 191 -4.64 -7.17 0.14
C SER A 191 -5.61 -6.29 -0.64
N THR A 192 -5.21 -5.07 -0.93
CA THR A 192 -5.89 -4.19 -1.89
C THR A 192 -6.03 -4.89 -3.24
N HIS A 193 -4.99 -5.57 -3.71
CA HIS A 193 -4.99 -6.35 -4.96
C HIS A 193 -6.12 -7.38 -5.01
N ASN A 194 -6.37 -8.11 -3.92
CA ASN A 194 -7.48 -9.06 -3.85
C ASN A 194 -8.83 -8.34 -3.92
N TYR A 195 -8.97 -7.25 -3.18
CA TYR A 195 -10.24 -6.52 -3.14
C TYR A 195 -10.52 -5.76 -4.43
N GLU A 196 -9.52 -5.16 -5.06
CA GLU A 196 -9.66 -4.49 -6.36
C GLU A 196 -9.96 -5.47 -7.49
N LEU A 197 -9.28 -6.61 -7.51
CA LEU A 197 -9.57 -7.67 -8.47
C LEU A 197 -11.02 -8.16 -8.34
N ARG A 198 -11.46 -8.44 -7.10
CA ARG A 198 -12.85 -8.82 -6.82
C ARG A 198 -13.83 -7.71 -7.14
N TYR A 199 -13.47 -6.46 -6.84
CA TYR A 199 -14.30 -5.29 -7.13
C TYR A 199 -14.51 -5.13 -8.63
N TRP A 200 -13.43 -5.16 -9.41
CA TRP A 200 -13.46 -5.05 -10.87
C TRP A 200 -14.28 -6.18 -11.52
N LEU A 201 -14.04 -7.43 -11.13
CA LEU A 201 -14.79 -8.59 -11.61
C LEU A 201 -16.29 -8.42 -11.31
N ALA A 202 -16.64 -8.11 -10.07
CA ALA A 202 -18.02 -7.95 -9.63
C ALA A 202 -18.72 -6.75 -10.30
N ALA A 203 -18.02 -5.64 -10.53
CA ALA A 203 -18.52 -4.49 -11.27
C ALA A 203 -18.87 -4.83 -12.74
N GLY A 204 -18.15 -5.80 -13.32
CA GLY A 204 -18.47 -6.40 -14.63
C GLY A 204 -19.51 -7.51 -14.57
N GLY A 205 -20.07 -7.84 -13.38
CA GLY A 205 -21.05 -8.89 -13.20
C GLY A 205 -20.47 -10.33 -13.25
N ILE A 206 -19.21 -10.49 -12.84
CA ILE A 206 -18.53 -11.77 -12.67
C ILE A 206 -18.38 -12.03 -11.18
N ASN A 207 -18.82 -13.21 -10.70
CA ASN A 207 -18.68 -13.58 -9.30
C ASN A 207 -17.24 -14.10 -9.03
N PRO A 208 -16.43 -13.37 -8.22
CA PRO A 208 -15.06 -13.80 -7.89
C PRO A 208 -15.01 -14.84 -6.77
N GLY A 209 -16.17 -15.27 -6.25
CA GLY A 209 -16.30 -16.18 -5.12
C GLY A 209 -16.26 -15.49 -3.75
N PHE A 210 -16.49 -16.29 -2.73
CA PHE A 210 -16.55 -15.87 -1.32
C PHE A 210 -15.63 -16.71 -0.47
N TYR A 211 -15.14 -16.12 0.63
CA TYR A 211 -14.41 -16.85 1.66
C TYR A 211 -15.36 -17.71 2.49
N ALA A 212 -14.93 -18.94 2.78
CA ALA A 212 -15.63 -19.76 3.73
C ALA A 212 -15.53 -19.15 5.15
N PRO A 213 -16.56 -19.34 6.04
CA PRO A 213 -16.51 -18.83 7.40
C PRO A 213 -15.48 -19.54 8.30
N HIS A 214 -14.61 -20.38 7.74
CA HIS A 214 -13.58 -21.11 8.46
C HIS A 214 -12.26 -20.34 8.48
N LYS A 215 -11.61 -20.31 9.64
CA LYS A 215 -10.25 -19.80 9.77
C LYS A 215 -9.33 -20.55 8.79
N GLY A 216 -8.57 -19.82 7.98
CA GLY A 216 -7.55 -20.37 7.10
C GLY A 216 -7.96 -20.53 5.63
N ASP A 217 -9.17 -20.17 5.22
CA ASP A 217 -9.48 -20.04 3.80
C ASP A 217 -8.66 -18.88 3.22
N THR A 218 -7.74 -19.19 2.30
CA THR A 218 -6.82 -18.21 1.69
C THR A 218 -7.22 -17.86 0.25
N SER A 219 -8.22 -18.55 -0.31
CA SER A 219 -8.59 -18.40 -1.73
C SER A 219 -9.96 -17.75 -1.95
N GLY A 220 -10.94 -18.03 -1.08
CA GLY A 220 -12.29 -17.45 -1.19
C GLY A 220 -12.97 -17.83 -2.49
N THR A 221 -13.14 -19.13 -2.76
CA THR A 221 -13.57 -19.65 -4.06
C THR A 221 -15.00 -20.20 -4.09
N ILE A 222 -15.78 -20.04 -3.03
CA ILE A 222 -17.18 -20.50 -3.01
C ILE A 222 -17.97 -19.76 -4.10
N ASP A 223 -18.64 -20.53 -4.98
CA ASP A 223 -19.46 -20.05 -6.11
C ASP A 223 -18.71 -19.16 -7.13
N ALA A 224 -17.39 -19.31 -7.25
CA ALA A 224 -16.57 -18.48 -8.10
C ALA A 224 -16.68 -18.84 -9.59
N GLU A 225 -16.87 -17.81 -10.44
CA GLU A 225 -16.69 -17.88 -11.89
C GLU A 225 -15.22 -17.68 -12.29
N ALA A 226 -14.45 -16.97 -11.44
CA ALA A 226 -13.00 -16.81 -11.54
C ALA A 226 -12.35 -17.24 -10.22
N LEU A 227 -11.41 -18.20 -10.29
CA LEU A 227 -10.70 -18.70 -9.12
C LEU A 227 -9.49 -17.80 -8.81
N LEU A 228 -9.40 -17.29 -7.60
CA LEU A 228 -8.29 -16.47 -7.17
C LEU A 228 -7.33 -17.26 -6.29
N SER A 229 -6.02 -17.09 -6.51
CA SER A 229 -4.98 -17.78 -5.74
C SER A 229 -3.86 -16.82 -5.32
N VAL A 230 -3.23 -17.12 -4.18
CA VAL A 230 -2.11 -16.32 -3.67
C VAL A 230 -0.83 -16.63 -4.46
N THR A 231 -0.20 -15.58 -4.97
CA THR A 231 1.11 -15.65 -5.64
C THR A 231 1.97 -14.47 -5.17
N PRO A 232 3.22 -14.69 -4.75
CA PRO A 232 4.12 -13.61 -4.39
C PRO A 232 4.36 -12.64 -5.56
N PRO A 233 4.42 -11.31 -5.32
CA PRO A 233 4.52 -10.31 -6.39
C PRO A 233 5.58 -10.57 -7.45
N PRO A 234 6.86 -10.85 -7.12
CA PRO A 234 7.88 -11.08 -8.15
C PRO A 234 7.67 -12.33 -9.00
N GLN A 235 6.80 -13.26 -8.55
CA GLN A 235 6.51 -14.51 -9.25
C GLN A 235 5.30 -14.39 -10.19
N MET A 236 4.50 -13.32 -10.10
CA MET A 236 3.28 -13.15 -10.91
C MET A 236 3.52 -13.30 -12.41
N PRO A 237 4.49 -12.56 -13.03
CA PRO A 237 4.72 -12.68 -14.46
C PRO A 237 5.08 -14.11 -14.91
N SER A 238 5.98 -14.76 -14.18
CA SER A 238 6.42 -16.13 -14.53
C SER A 238 5.33 -17.17 -14.30
N THR A 239 4.49 -17.00 -13.29
CA THR A 239 3.35 -17.90 -13.01
C THR A 239 2.29 -17.80 -14.11
N MET A 240 2.06 -16.60 -14.65
CA MET A 240 1.17 -16.39 -15.80
C MET A 240 1.79 -16.90 -17.09
N GLU A 241 3.09 -16.66 -17.33
CA GLU A 241 3.82 -17.17 -18.50
C GLU A 241 3.78 -18.70 -18.57
N ALA A 242 3.88 -19.37 -17.41
CA ALA A 242 3.75 -20.81 -17.29
C ALA A 242 2.32 -21.34 -17.49
N GLY A 243 1.31 -20.46 -17.62
CA GLY A 243 -0.09 -20.84 -17.78
C GLY A 243 -0.76 -21.38 -16.51
N THR A 244 -0.17 -21.17 -15.34
CA THR A 244 -0.75 -21.57 -14.05
C THR A 244 -1.91 -20.66 -13.66
N ILE A 245 -1.81 -19.37 -13.99
CA ILE A 245 -2.85 -18.34 -13.88
C ILE A 245 -3.05 -17.65 -15.24
N ASP A 246 -4.24 -17.13 -15.47
CA ASP A 246 -4.63 -16.47 -16.73
C ASP A 246 -4.47 -14.95 -16.67
N GLY A 247 -4.33 -14.41 -15.49
CA GLY A 247 -4.10 -13.01 -15.18
C GLY A 247 -3.85 -12.82 -13.69
N TYR A 248 -3.63 -11.58 -13.27
CA TYR A 248 -3.38 -11.26 -11.87
C TYR A 248 -3.61 -9.77 -11.56
N CYS A 249 -3.73 -9.45 -10.27
CA CYS A 249 -3.59 -8.09 -9.76
C CYS A 249 -2.34 -8.01 -8.89
N VAL A 250 -1.47 -7.05 -9.17
CA VAL A 250 -0.20 -6.87 -8.44
C VAL A 250 0.26 -5.40 -8.49
N GLY A 251 1.09 -5.01 -7.52
CA GLY A 251 1.81 -3.73 -7.56
C GLY A 251 2.94 -3.72 -8.57
N GLU A 252 3.40 -2.51 -8.93
CA GLU A 252 4.53 -2.35 -9.84
C GLU A 252 5.87 -2.76 -9.17
N PRO A 253 6.83 -3.23 -9.99
CA PRO A 253 6.91 -3.13 -11.47
C PRO A 253 6.42 -4.38 -12.21
N TRP A 254 5.69 -5.28 -11.58
CA TRP A 254 5.44 -6.62 -12.13
C TRP A 254 4.39 -6.65 -13.24
N ASN A 255 3.55 -5.62 -13.39
CA ASN A 255 2.71 -5.45 -14.57
C ASN A 255 3.55 -4.95 -15.76
N GLN A 256 4.38 -3.94 -15.55
CA GLN A 256 5.29 -3.44 -16.59
C GLN A 256 6.32 -4.50 -17.01
N GLN A 257 6.74 -5.38 -16.10
CA GLN A 257 7.59 -6.52 -16.42
C GLN A 257 6.93 -7.47 -17.42
N ALA A 258 5.62 -7.70 -17.29
CA ALA A 258 4.88 -8.54 -18.25
C ALA A 258 4.78 -7.88 -19.63
N VAL A 259 4.55 -6.56 -19.68
CA VAL A 259 4.56 -5.80 -20.96
C VAL A 259 5.94 -5.84 -21.60
N PHE A 260 6.99 -5.58 -20.82
CA PHE A 260 8.37 -5.59 -21.29
C PHE A 260 8.77 -6.96 -21.88
N LYS A 261 8.40 -8.05 -21.21
CA LYS A 261 8.62 -9.40 -21.70
C LYS A 261 7.68 -9.81 -22.83
N GLY A 262 6.62 -9.05 -23.12
CA GLY A 262 5.63 -9.38 -24.14
C GLY A 262 4.77 -10.60 -23.80
N ILE A 263 4.49 -10.86 -22.51
CA ILE A 263 3.73 -12.03 -22.04
C ILE A 263 2.32 -11.68 -21.53
N GLY A 264 2.03 -10.42 -21.31
CA GLY A 264 0.73 -9.98 -20.80
C GLY A 264 0.46 -8.52 -21.03
N VAL A 265 -0.79 -8.14 -20.81
CA VAL A 265 -1.32 -6.79 -21.01
C VAL A 265 -2.06 -6.35 -19.76
N PRO A 266 -1.63 -5.27 -19.10
CA PRO A 266 -2.45 -4.59 -18.09
C PRO A 266 -3.73 -4.06 -18.74
N VAL A 267 -4.88 -4.52 -18.24
CA VAL A 267 -6.18 -4.12 -18.80
C VAL A 267 -6.82 -2.96 -18.04
N ILE A 268 -6.39 -2.75 -16.80
CA ILE A 268 -6.88 -1.65 -15.97
C ILE A 268 -5.91 -1.37 -14.82
N THR A 269 -5.76 -0.11 -14.45
CA THR A 269 -5.05 0.31 -13.24
C THR A 269 -6.02 0.42 -12.06
N ASP A 270 -5.51 0.33 -10.84
CA ASP A 270 -6.30 0.56 -9.64
C ASP A 270 -6.84 1.98 -9.54
N TYR A 271 -6.09 2.98 -10.05
CA TYR A 271 -6.56 4.36 -10.22
C TYR A 271 -7.87 4.44 -11.03
N GLU A 272 -8.04 3.59 -12.04
CA GLU A 272 -9.25 3.52 -12.85
C GLU A 272 -10.39 2.75 -12.15
N ILE A 273 -10.05 1.84 -11.22
CA ILE A 273 -11.04 1.10 -10.40
C ILE A 273 -11.57 1.99 -9.29
N TRP A 274 -10.67 2.64 -8.56
CA TRP A 274 -10.95 3.57 -7.48
C TRP A 274 -9.86 4.65 -7.43
N LYS A 275 -10.17 5.82 -7.94
CA LYS A 275 -9.23 6.95 -8.00
C LYS A 275 -8.73 7.32 -6.60
N ASP A 276 -7.40 7.45 -6.49
CA ASP A 276 -6.69 7.81 -5.26
C ASP A 276 -6.94 6.81 -4.11
N ASN A 277 -6.98 5.52 -4.44
CA ASN A 277 -7.14 4.46 -3.45
C ASN A 277 -5.89 4.31 -2.56
N PRO A 278 -6.05 4.06 -1.24
CA PRO A 278 -4.93 3.73 -0.35
C PRO A 278 -4.40 2.34 -0.67
N GLU A 279 -3.07 2.13 -0.56
CA GLU A 279 -2.51 0.84 -0.95
C GLU A 279 -1.63 0.19 0.12
N LYS A 280 -0.55 0.84 0.54
CA LYS A 280 0.37 0.31 1.55
C LYS A 280 0.40 1.16 2.81
N VAL A 281 0.83 0.51 3.89
CA VAL A 281 1.05 1.18 5.18
C VAL A 281 2.38 0.74 5.78
N PHE A 282 2.94 1.55 6.65
CA PHE A 282 4.02 1.13 7.53
C PHE A 282 3.42 0.56 8.82
N GLY A 283 3.55 -0.75 9.01
CA GLY A 283 2.97 -1.47 10.15
C GLY A 283 3.99 -1.82 11.22
N VAL A 284 3.59 -1.72 12.48
CA VAL A 284 4.35 -2.13 13.66
C VAL A 284 3.44 -2.88 14.63
N SER A 285 3.99 -3.75 15.48
CA SER A 285 3.18 -4.31 16.56
C SER A 285 2.84 -3.22 17.58
N ASN A 286 1.64 -3.26 18.15
CA ASN A 286 1.23 -2.30 19.17
C ASN A 286 2.16 -2.35 20.39
N LYS A 287 2.61 -3.53 20.77
CA LYS A 287 3.60 -3.72 21.85
C LYS A 287 4.92 -2.99 21.59
N TRP A 288 5.38 -3.02 20.33
CA TRP A 288 6.59 -2.30 19.93
C TRP A 288 6.38 -0.79 19.99
N ALA A 289 5.24 -0.31 19.47
CA ALA A 289 4.90 1.11 19.48
C ALA A 289 4.78 1.67 20.91
N GLU A 290 4.17 0.93 21.83
CA GLU A 290 4.07 1.31 23.25
C GLU A 290 5.42 1.39 23.95
N LYS A 291 6.37 0.54 23.57
CA LYS A 291 7.73 0.53 24.12
C LYS A 291 8.65 1.58 23.50
N ASN A 292 8.35 2.03 22.30
CA ASN A 292 9.23 2.87 21.50
C ASN A 292 8.48 4.05 20.87
N PRO A 293 7.73 4.85 21.67
CA PRO A 293 6.89 5.92 21.13
C PRO A 293 7.67 7.01 20.42
N ASN A 294 8.82 7.47 20.97
CA ASN A 294 9.64 8.49 20.33
C ASN A 294 10.34 7.96 19.07
N THR A 295 10.83 6.72 19.13
CA THR A 295 11.41 6.02 17.97
C THR A 295 10.38 5.88 16.85
N HIS A 296 9.13 5.53 17.16
CA HIS A 296 8.04 5.41 16.18
C HIS A 296 7.76 6.76 15.49
N ILE A 297 7.67 7.84 16.26
CA ILE A 297 7.51 9.21 15.73
C ILE A 297 8.68 9.56 14.81
N ALA A 298 9.92 9.26 15.20
CA ALA A 298 11.12 9.52 14.39
C ALA A 298 11.09 8.75 13.04
N VAL A 299 10.67 7.48 13.04
CA VAL A 299 10.46 6.71 11.80
C VAL A 299 9.43 7.38 10.91
N VAL A 300 8.27 7.76 11.45
CA VAL A 300 7.19 8.43 10.68
C VAL A 300 7.67 9.75 10.09
N LYS A 301 8.43 10.57 10.85
CA LYS A 301 9.05 11.81 10.35
C LYS A 301 9.96 11.57 9.15
N ALA A 302 10.85 10.58 9.24
CA ALA A 302 11.77 10.23 8.15
C ALA A 302 11.00 9.79 6.89
N MET A 303 9.95 9.00 7.06
CA MET A 303 9.13 8.49 5.96
C MET A 303 8.26 9.59 5.31
N ILE A 304 7.70 10.51 6.09
CA ILE A 304 6.98 11.69 5.55
C ILE A 304 7.92 12.52 4.65
N ARG A 305 9.15 12.76 5.09
CA ARG A 305 10.16 13.48 4.30
C ARG A 305 10.51 12.75 3.00
N ALA A 306 10.63 11.43 3.06
CA ALA A 306 10.92 10.61 1.88
C ALA A 306 9.75 10.61 0.89
N ALA A 307 8.53 10.47 1.37
CA ALA A 307 7.32 10.54 0.56
C ALA A 307 7.19 11.90 -0.14
N LYS A 308 7.43 13.00 0.60
CA LYS A 308 7.44 14.35 0.03
C LYS A 308 8.51 14.48 -1.06
N TRP A 309 9.73 14.04 -0.81
CA TRP A 309 10.82 14.08 -1.78
C TRP A 309 10.46 13.35 -3.08
N LEU A 310 9.75 12.23 -3.00
CA LEU A 310 9.28 11.48 -4.17
C LEU A 310 8.32 12.28 -5.04
N ASP A 311 7.46 13.10 -4.46
CA ASP A 311 6.42 13.85 -5.16
C ASP A 311 6.79 15.33 -5.45
N ASP A 312 7.91 15.81 -4.90
CA ASP A 312 8.34 17.20 -5.08
C ASP A 312 8.51 17.60 -6.54
N ASN A 313 8.17 18.87 -6.84
CA ASN A 313 8.34 19.47 -8.16
C ASN A 313 7.73 18.63 -9.31
N ASN A 314 6.50 18.15 -9.13
CA ASN A 314 5.80 17.30 -10.10
C ASN A 314 6.61 16.04 -10.45
N ASN A 315 7.03 15.29 -9.44
CA ASN A 315 7.76 14.04 -9.57
C ASN A 315 9.19 14.19 -10.16
N ALA A 316 9.81 15.37 -10.06
CA ALA A 316 11.15 15.61 -10.64
C ALA A 316 12.24 14.68 -10.11
N ASN A 317 12.07 14.15 -8.88
CA ASN A 317 13.02 13.22 -8.26
C ASN A 317 12.78 11.74 -8.63
N ARG A 318 11.70 11.41 -9.35
CA ARG A 318 11.36 10.03 -9.69
C ARG A 318 12.43 9.30 -10.49
N PRO A 319 13.15 9.93 -11.47
CA PRO A 319 14.25 9.24 -12.16
C PRO A 319 15.39 8.80 -11.22
N GLU A 320 15.71 9.61 -10.21
CA GLU A 320 16.68 9.21 -9.18
C GLU A 320 16.14 8.06 -8.31
N ALA A 321 14.88 8.14 -7.91
CA ALA A 321 14.21 7.06 -7.16
C ALA A 321 14.22 5.73 -7.95
N VAL A 322 13.92 5.77 -9.25
CA VAL A 322 13.98 4.59 -10.14
C VAL A 322 15.38 3.99 -10.16
N LYS A 323 16.43 4.81 -10.25
CA LYS A 323 17.82 4.35 -10.21
C LYS A 323 18.16 3.66 -8.88
N ILE A 324 17.64 4.16 -7.77
CA ILE A 324 17.81 3.54 -6.45
C ILE A 324 17.07 2.20 -6.42
N LEU A 325 15.78 2.19 -6.78
CA LEU A 325 14.93 1.01 -6.73
C LEU A 325 15.38 -0.12 -7.67
N SER A 326 16.04 0.21 -8.79
CA SER A 326 16.57 -0.80 -9.72
C SER A 326 17.74 -1.60 -9.16
N GLN A 327 18.35 -1.18 -8.05
CA GLN A 327 19.40 -1.94 -7.40
C GLN A 327 18.86 -3.25 -6.79
N SER A 328 19.68 -4.31 -6.82
CA SER A 328 19.29 -5.66 -6.41
C SER A 328 18.90 -5.81 -4.94
N ASN A 329 19.40 -4.93 -4.08
CA ASN A 329 19.05 -4.85 -2.65
C ASN A 329 17.68 -4.20 -2.38
N TYR A 330 17.06 -3.56 -3.38
CA TYR A 330 15.70 -3.01 -3.32
C TYR A 330 14.76 -3.84 -4.21
N VAL A 331 14.16 -3.26 -5.25
CA VAL A 331 13.25 -3.97 -6.16
C VAL A 331 14.01 -4.89 -7.10
N GLY A 332 15.09 -4.40 -7.71
CA GLY A 332 15.98 -5.19 -8.55
C GLY A 332 15.43 -5.52 -9.94
N ALA A 333 14.41 -4.81 -10.41
CA ALA A 333 13.96 -4.85 -11.79
C ALA A 333 14.74 -3.81 -12.64
N ASP A 334 14.71 -3.98 -13.97
CA ASP A 334 15.38 -3.08 -14.89
C ASP A 334 14.87 -1.63 -14.74
N TYR A 335 15.77 -0.66 -14.91
CA TYR A 335 15.44 0.77 -14.83
C TYR A 335 14.22 1.15 -15.68
N ASP A 336 14.22 0.76 -16.96
CA ASP A 336 13.16 1.13 -17.89
C ASP A 336 11.80 0.52 -17.52
N VAL A 337 11.80 -0.66 -16.91
CA VAL A 337 10.58 -1.31 -16.41
C VAL A 337 9.99 -0.53 -15.23
N ILE A 338 10.83 -0.16 -14.25
CA ILE A 338 10.39 0.64 -13.09
C ILE A 338 10.00 2.05 -13.55
N ALA A 339 10.79 2.69 -14.42
CA ALA A 339 10.54 4.05 -14.89
C ALA A 339 9.18 4.19 -15.57
N ASN A 340 8.73 3.13 -16.23
CA ASN A 340 7.53 3.16 -17.05
C ASN A 340 6.24 3.46 -16.25
N SER A 341 6.21 3.17 -14.95
CA SER A 341 5.10 3.50 -14.05
C SER A 341 5.46 4.60 -13.02
N MET A 342 6.74 4.73 -12.66
CA MET A 342 7.17 5.67 -11.62
C MET A 342 7.32 7.12 -12.12
N THR A 343 7.41 7.35 -13.43
CA THR A 343 7.72 8.69 -14.00
C THR A 343 6.51 9.37 -14.65
N GLY A 344 5.30 9.01 -14.23
CA GLY A 344 4.06 9.66 -14.69
C GLY A 344 3.50 9.10 -15.99
N THR A 345 3.92 7.93 -16.39
CA THR A 345 3.39 7.19 -17.55
C THR A 345 3.00 5.77 -17.15
N PHE A 346 2.26 5.10 -18.02
CA PHE A 346 1.93 3.68 -17.90
C PHE A 346 1.78 3.07 -19.29
N GLU A 347 2.39 1.92 -19.54
CA GLU A 347 2.27 1.20 -20.79
C GLU A 347 1.29 0.02 -20.62
N TYR A 348 0.17 0.08 -21.33
CA TYR A 348 -0.87 -0.97 -21.28
C TYR A 348 -0.53 -2.13 -22.20
N GLU A 349 -0.38 -1.88 -23.48
CA GLU A 349 0.12 -2.84 -24.46
C GLU A 349 1.42 -2.29 -25.03
N LYS A 350 2.33 -3.14 -25.51
CA LYS A 350 3.61 -2.70 -26.05
C LYS A 350 3.42 -1.64 -27.14
N GLY A 351 3.90 -0.44 -26.88
CA GLY A 351 3.71 0.73 -27.74
C GLY A 351 2.49 1.59 -27.38
N ASP A 352 1.61 1.19 -26.48
CA ASP A 352 0.51 2.00 -25.95
C ASP A 352 0.85 2.60 -24.60
N LYS A 353 1.81 3.49 -24.59
CA LYS A 353 2.24 4.24 -23.41
C LYS A 353 1.40 5.51 -23.26
N ARG A 354 0.78 5.67 -22.11
CA ARG A 354 -0.11 6.80 -21.80
C ARG A 354 0.42 7.62 -20.63
N ALA A 355 0.05 8.91 -20.56
CA ALA A 355 0.29 9.74 -19.39
C ALA A 355 -0.67 9.34 -18.27
N VAL A 356 -0.13 8.96 -17.12
CA VAL A 356 -0.86 8.64 -15.89
C VAL A 356 -0.05 9.21 -14.71
N PRO A 357 -0.04 10.53 -14.53
CA PRO A 357 0.86 11.20 -13.57
C PRO A 357 0.60 10.81 -12.13
N ASP A 358 -0.62 10.40 -11.79
CA ASP A 358 -1.04 9.99 -10.45
C ASP A 358 -1.17 8.46 -10.33
N PHE A 359 -0.51 7.70 -11.22
CA PHE A 359 -0.51 6.25 -11.11
C PHE A 359 0.03 5.76 -9.75
N ASN A 360 1.06 6.44 -9.22
CA ASN A 360 1.58 6.14 -7.89
C ASN A 360 1.92 7.46 -7.19
N VAL A 361 1.20 7.76 -6.12
CA VAL A 361 1.32 9.00 -5.33
C VAL A 361 1.82 8.67 -3.94
N PHE A 362 2.87 9.38 -3.47
CA PHE A 362 3.48 9.10 -2.17
C PHE A 362 3.16 10.16 -1.11
N PHE A 363 2.95 11.41 -1.50
CA PHE A 363 2.73 12.52 -0.56
C PHE A 363 1.52 13.38 -0.90
N ARG A 364 1.33 13.73 -2.17
CA ARG A 364 0.20 14.54 -2.63
C ARG A 364 -1.13 13.90 -2.22
N HIS A 365 -2.21 14.67 -2.20
CA HIS A 365 -3.56 14.22 -1.83
C HIS A 365 -3.63 13.61 -0.42
N ASN A 366 -2.75 14.09 0.49
CA ASN A 366 -2.63 13.56 1.84
C ASN A 366 -2.36 12.03 1.86
N ALA A 367 -1.57 11.54 0.91
CA ALA A 367 -1.29 10.11 0.73
C ALA A 367 -0.69 9.46 1.99
N THR A 368 0.06 10.22 2.79
CA THR A 368 0.73 9.71 3.99
C THR A 368 -0.15 9.67 5.25
N TYR A 369 -1.30 10.36 5.22
CA TYR A 369 -2.18 10.41 6.39
C TYR A 369 -3.04 9.14 6.49
N PRO A 370 -3.00 8.41 7.63
CA PRO A 370 -3.72 7.14 7.77
C PRO A 370 -5.19 7.41 8.16
N TYR A 371 -6.05 7.63 7.17
CA TYR A 371 -7.46 7.91 7.36
C TYR A 371 -8.23 6.71 7.92
N TYR A 372 -9.11 6.94 8.90
CA TYR A 372 -10.06 5.92 9.38
C TYR A 372 -10.99 5.43 8.27
N SER A 373 -11.42 6.33 7.39
CA SER A 373 -12.24 5.95 6.23
C SER A 373 -11.55 4.94 5.32
N ASP A 374 -10.22 5.02 5.17
CA ASP A 374 -9.46 4.06 4.37
C ASP A 374 -9.49 2.67 5.04
N ALA A 375 -9.24 2.62 6.36
CA ALA A 375 -9.36 1.36 7.14
C ALA A 375 -10.76 0.75 7.05
N ILE A 376 -11.80 1.57 7.15
CA ILE A 376 -13.20 1.13 7.10
C ILE A 376 -13.52 0.55 5.73
N TRP A 377 -12.98 1.11 4.63
CA TRP A 377 -13.18 0.51 3.31
C TRP A 377 -12.67 -0.94 3.26
N TYR A 378 -11.47 -1.21 3.76
CA TYR A 378 -10.95 -2.59 3.84
C TYR A 378 -11.85 -3.52 4.64
N LEU A 379 -12.32 -3.07 5.79
CA LEU A 379 -13.24 -3.84 6.62
C LEU A 379 -14.58 -4.10 5.90
N THR A 380 -15.09 -3.15 5.11
CA THR A 380 -16.28 -3.38 4.28
C THR A 380 -16.02 -4.43 3.20
N GLN A 381 -14.85 -4.45 2.57
CA GLN A 381 -14.50 -5.49 1.61
C GLN A 381 -14.30 -6.86 2.29
N MET A 382 -13.70 -6.90 3.48
CA MET A 382 -13.63 -8.13 4.28
C MET A 382 -15.03 -8.68 4.59
N ARG A 383 -15.99 -7.81 4.91
CA ARG A 383 -17.39 -8.21 5.10
C ARG A 383 -18.04 -8.64 3.79
N ARG A 384 -17.88 -7.85 2.73
CA ARG A 384 -18.44 -8.11 1.40
C ARG A 384 -18.09 -9.51 0.88
N TRP A 385 -16.88 -9.95 1.13
CA TRP A 385 -16.34 -11.21 0.59
C TRP A 385 -16.32 -12.37 1.58
N GLY A 386 -16.88 -12.20 2.79
CA GLY A 386 -17.06 -13.28 3.76
C GLY A 386 -15.93 -13.53 4.74
N GLN A 387 -14.85 -12.71 4.69
CA GLN A 387 -13.78 -12.78 5.71
C GLN A 387 -14.26 -12.34 7.09
N ILE A 388 -15.26 -11.46 7.13
CA ILE A 388 -16.07 -11.13 8.30
C ILE A 388 -17.47 -11.72 8.04
N PRO A 389 -17.78 -12.94 8.56
CA PRO A 389 -19.00 -13.64 8.18
C PRO A 389 -20.27 -13.07 8.83
N GLU A 390 -20.14 -12.39 10.00
CA GLU A 390 -21.29 -11.82 10.68
C GLU A 390 -21.52 -10.36 10.32
N GLU A 391 -22.78 -9.94 10.40
CA GLU A 391 -23.16 -8.53 10.36
C GLU A 391 -22.49 -7.75 11.51
N LYS A 392 -21.98 -6.56 11.21
CA LYS A 392 -21.38 -5.64 12.17
C LYS A 392 -22.06 -4.28 12.12
N SER A 393 -22.17 -3.61 13.27
CA SER A 393 -22.65 -2.23 13.33
C SER A 393 -21.66 -1.24 12.71
N ASP A 394 -22.12 -0.07 12.27
CA ASP A 394 -21.21 1.02 11.82
C ASP A 394 -20.20 1.38 12.91
N GLY A 395 -20.60 1.36 14.18
CA GLY A 395 -19.71 1.59 15.31
C GLY A 395 -18.56 0.59 15.41
N TRP A 396 -18.81 -0.68 15.12
CA TRP A 396 -17.78 -1.72 15.12
C TRP A 396 -16.67 -1.42 14.08
N PHE A 397 -17.06 -1.02 12.86
CA PHE A 397 -16.09 -0.64 11.83
C PHE A 397 -15.22 0.53 12.28
N MET A 398 -15.84 1.52 12.93
CA MET A 398 -15.15 2.67 13.49
C MET A 398 -14.17 2.28 14.62
N ASP A 399 -14.61 1.42 15.53
CA ASP A 399 -13.79 1.00 16.68
C ASP A 399 -12.55 0.24 16.24
N ILE A 400 -12.69 -0.65 15.24
CA ILE A 400 -11.54 -1.37 14.67
C ILE A 400 -10.62 -0.41 13.92
N ALA A 401 -11.15 0.50 13.10
CA ALA A 401 -10.34 1.50 12.39
C ALA A 401 -9.50 2.34 13.35
N LYS A 402 -10.10 2.87 14.42
CA LYS A 402 -9.39 3.66 15.45
C LYS A 402 -8.37 2.86 16.24
N LYS A 403 -8.59 1.56 16.40
CA LYS A 403 -7.67 0.66 17.09
C LYS A 403 -6.40 0.41 16.29
N VAL A 404 -6.49 0.44 14.96
CA VAL A 404 -5.42 0.04 14.04
C VAL A 404 -4.75 1.23 13.36
N TYR A 405 -5.52 2.18 12.84
CA TYR A 405 -5.00 3.38 12.17
C TYR A 405 -4.82 4.49 13.19
N ARG A 406 -3.62 5.08 13.23
CA ARG A 406 -3.18 6.00 14.28
C ARG A 406 -2.79 7.38 13.73
N PRO A 407 -3.77 8.14 13.20
CA PRO A 407 -3.53 9.52 12.75
C PRO A 407 -3.08 10.45 13.88
N ASP A 408 -3.33 10.09 15.14
CA ASP A 408 -2.82 10.79 16.31
C ASP A 408 -1.28 10.80 16.38
N ILE A 409 -0.63 9.64 16.14
CA ILE A 409 0.83 9.51 16.10
C ILE A 409 1.39 10.25 14.86
N TYR A 410 0.76 10.09 13.69
CA TYR A 410 1.12 10.83 12.49
C TYR A 410 1.11 12.34 12.71
N THR A 411 0.07 12.85 13.38
CA THR A 411 -0.11 14.29 13.66
C THR A 411 1.01 14.85 14.53
N ILE A 412 1.51 14.06 15.50
CA ILE A 412 2.67 14.46 16.32
C ILE A 412 3.91 14.59 15.42
N ALA A 413 4.21 13.57 14.62
CA ALA A 413 5.35 13.58 13.70
C ALA A 413 5.30 14.76 12.71
N ALA A 414 4.14 15.01 12.12
CA ALA A 414 3.93 16.12 11.19
C ALA A 414 4.11 17.49 11.88
N LYS A 415 3.57 17.69 13.08
CA LYS A 415 3.75 18.92 13.86
C LYS A 415 5.20 19.18 14.24
N GLU A 416 5.97 18.13 14.55
CA GLU A 416 7.41 18.27 14.79
C GLU A 416 8.14 18.71 13.51
N LEU A 417 7.86 18.10 12.34
CA LEU A 417 8.44 18.52 11.06
C LEU A 417 8.11 19.97 10.70
N ILE A 418 6.90 20.44 11.03
CA ILE A 418 6.50 21.85 10.87
C ILE A 418 7.32 22.75 11.82
N ALA A 419 7.41 22.39 13.08
CA ALA A 419 8.15 23.15 14.08
C ALA A 419 9.67 23.23 13.79
N GLU A 420 10.23 22.17 13.21
CA GLU A 420 11.61 22.10 12.73
C GLU A 420 11.84 22.85 11.41
N GLY A 421 10.79 23.39 10.78
CA GLY A 421 10.86 24.07 9.50
C GLY A 421 11.21 23.16 8.31
N LYS A 422 11.06 21.84 8.46
CA LYS A 422 11.37 20.86 7.42
C LYS A 422 10.28 20.77 6.34
N ILE A 423 9.01 20.91 6.74
CA ILE A 423 7.85 20.88 5.84
C ILE A 423 6.85 21.95 6.27
N PRO A 424 6.37 22.82 5.37
CA PRO A 424 5.38 23.84 5.70
C PRO A 424 4.04 23.24 6.15
N ALA A 425 3.36 23.88 7.10
CA ALA A 425 2.06 23.44 7.60
C ALA A 425 0.99 23.32 6.49
N ALA A 426 1.07 24.15 5.45
CA ALA A 426 0.12 24.15 4.33
C ALA A 426 0.20 22.87 3.46
N GLU A 427 1.24 22.05 3.63
CA GLU A 427 1.38 20.77 2.92
C GLU A 427 0.74 19.58 3.66
N PHE A 428 0.18 19.82 4.84
CA PHE A 428 -0.52 18.82 5.63
C PHE A 428 -2.02 19.12 5.72
N PRO A 429 -2.85 18.15 6.12
CA PRO A 429 -4.23 18.42 6.51
C PRO A 429 -4.29 19.47 7.63
N ASP A 430 -5.37 20.23 7.68
CA ASP A 430 -5.63 21.10 8.83
C ASP A 430 -5.98 20.24 10.06
N PHE A 431 -5.00 19.94 10.88
CA PHE A 431 -5.15 19.09 12.08
C PHE A 431 -6.11 19.64 13.15
N VAL A 432 -6.67 20.83 12.96
CA VAL A 432 -7.71 21.38 13.85
C VAL A 432 -9.08 20.85 13.43
N THR A 433 -9.30 20.71 12.14
CA THR A 433 -10.59 20.31 11.57
C THR A 433 -10.60 18.86 11.03
N GLU A 434 -9.41 18.21 10.92
CA GLU A 434 -9.28 16.86 10.41
C GLU A 434 -9.85 15.83 11.41
N ASP A 435 -10.88 15.10 10.99
CA ASP A 435 -11.57 14.10 11.81
C ASP A 435 -11.18 12.64 11.46
N GLY A 436 -10.25 12.46 10.52
CA GLY A 436 -9.80 11.16 10.05
C GLY A 436 -10.68 10.55 8.96
N PHE A 437 -11.58 11.33 8.36
CA PHE A 437 -12.46 10.87 7.29
C PHE A 437 -12.26 11.68 6.02
N ARG A 438 -11.97 10.98 4.95
CA ARG A 438 -12.08 11.57 3.61
C ARG A 438 -13.53 11.94 3.31
N ALA A 439 -13.75 12.99 2.53
CA ALA A 439 -15.07 13.27 1.98
C ALA A 439 -15.61 12.03 1.22
N PRO A 440 -16.95 11.87 1.11
CA PRO A 440 -17.52 10.76 0.35
C PRO A 440 -16.92 10.66 -1.05
N GLN A 441 -16.45 9.46 -1.41
CA GLN A 441 -15.68 9.22 -2.63
C GLN A 441 -16.59 8.65 -3.73
N THR A 442 -16.49 9.24 -4.92
CA THR A 442 -17.33 8.93 -6.09
C THR A 442 -16.54 8.33 -7.26
N GLY A 443 -15.22 8.15 -7.09
CA GLY A 443 -14.30 7.75 -8.16
C GLY A 443 -14.23 6.24 -8.42
N PHE A 444 -15.28 5.47 -8.06
CA PHE A 444 -15.32 4.02 -8.31
C PHE A 444 -15.83 3.69 -9.71
N ILE A 445 -15.28 2.63 -10.32
CA ILE A 445 -15.62 2.19 -11.69
C ILE A 445 -17.11 1.87 -11.90
N ASP A 446 -17.82 1.46 -10.84
CA ASP A 446 -19.24 1.15 -10.85
C ASP A 446 -20.15 2.35 -10.51
N GLY A 447 -19.54 3.50 -10.22
CA GLY A 447 -20.26 4.72 -9.85
C GLY A 447 -20.85 4.73 -8.43
N ILE A 448 -20.54 3.70 -7.62
CA ILE A 448 -21.02 3.64 -6.23
C ILE A 448 -20.22 4.62 -5.37
N THR A 449 -20.94 5.51 -4.68
CA THR A 449 -20.31 6.43 -3.71
C THR A 449 -20.03 5.71 -2.40
N TYR A 450 -18.78 5.84 -1.93
CA TYR A 450 -18.32 5.37 -0.63
C TYR A 450 -18.28 6.52 0.38
N ASP A 451 -18.94 6.34 1.51
CA ASP A 451 -18.85 7.20 2.70
C ASP A 451 -18.38 6.35 3.90
N GLY A 452 -17.18 6.61 4.38
CA GLY A 452 -16.58 5.87 5.50
C GLY A 452 -17.38 5.98 6.81
N LYS A 453 -18.25 6.99 6.94
CA LYS A 453 -19.14 7.15 8.10
C LYS A 453 -20.40 6.28 8.01
N LYS A 454 -20.65 5.62 6.86
CA LYS A 454 -21.85 4.81 6.58
C LYS A 454 -21.50 3.48 5.90
N PRO A 455 -20.67 2.62 6.54
CA PRO A 455 -20.17 1.40 5.92
C PRO A 455 -21.27 0.40 5.54
N ASN A 456 -22.30 0.23 6.35
CA ASN A 456 -23.41 -0.66 6.03
C ASN A 456 -24.28 -0.16 4.88
N ASP A 457 -24.48 1.16 4.74
CA ASP A 457 -25.19 1.72 3.58
C ASP A 457 -24.40 1.53 2.29
N TYR A 458 -23.06 1.56 2.36
CA TYR A 458 -22.20 1.24 1.24
C TYR A 458 -22.32 -0.23 0.83
N LEU A 459 -22.26 -1.17 1.80
CA LEU A 459 -22.38 -2.60 1.57
C LEU A 459 -23.70 -2.98 0.88
N LYS A 460 -24.81 -2.33 1.22
CA LYS A 460 -26.14 -2.59 0.62
C LYS A 460 -26.23 -2.28 -0.87
N LYS A 461 -25.32 -1.47 -1.42
CA LYS A 461 -25.36 -1.02 -2.82
C LYS A 461 -24.83 -2.06 -3.81
N PHE A 462 -24.08 -3.05 -3.36
CA PHE A 462 -23.47 -4.04 -4.25
C PHE A 462 -24.49 -5.08 -4.73
N SER A 463 -24.43 -5.43 -6.02
CA SER A 463 -25.18 -6.55 -6.59
C SER A 463 -24.55 -7.89 -6.21
N ILE A 464 -23.21 -7.98 -6.24
CA ILE A 464 -22.43 -9.16 -5.85
C ILE A 464 -21.68 -8.85 -4.56
N GLY A 465 -21.94 -9.62 -3.51
CA GLY A 465 -21.32 -9.45 -2.20
C GLY A 465 -22.30 -9.73 -1.06
N LEU A 466 -21.79 -10.05 0.12
CA LEU A 466 -22.59 -10.18 1.33
C LEU A 466 -23.03 -8.80 1.83
N LYS A 467 -24.28 -8.72 2.26
CA LYS A 467 -24.93 -7.49 2.73
C LYS A 467 -25.60 -7.78 4.07
N GLY A 468 -25.47 -6.88 5.03
CA GLY A 468 -26.23 -6.97 6.27
C GLY A 468 -26.27 -8.38 6.86
N SER A 469 -27.47 -8.96 6.97
CA SER A 469 -27.72 -10.29 7.54
C SER A 469 -27.41 -11.48 6.61
N ASP A 470 -26.98 -11.24 5.37
CA ASP A 470 -26.64 -12.34 4.45
C ASP A 470 -25.52 -13.20 5.04
N LYS A 471 -25.68 -14.52 4.86
CA LYS A 471 -24.69 -15.55 5.27
C LYS A 471 -24.22 -16.29 4.02
N ILE A 472 -23.00 -16.82 4.09
CA ILE A 472 -22.46 -17.72 3.06
C ILE A 472 -23.11 -19.10 3.25
#